data_6e76b976c6b491b19e8907483a4daf4b
#
_entry.id   6e76b976c6b491b19e8907483a4daf4b
#
_cell.length_a   1.000
_cell.length_b   1.000
_cell.length_c   1.000
_cell.angle_alpha   90.00
_cell.angle_beta   90.00
_cell.angle_gamma   90.00
#
_symmetry.space_group_name_H-M   'P 1'
#
loop_
_entity.id
_entity.type
_entity.pdbx_description
1 polymer ?
#
loop_
_entity_poly.entity_id
_entity_poly.type
_entity_poly.pdbx_seq_one_letter_code
_entity_poly.pdbx_strand_id
1 'polypeptide(L)'
;TGLGAFAAFYDGSDLLTGVSYDEASDTYTIAGLSQDALDDLGVVQAASALVDQNSVSAGTQVTVTAWTVESANGEESARVTKDLTLDVTPVLTTTANDNLIWDGDAINGRAGTDTVALRYGENVDHQDLATLLRNIEVLDLSVPGANSITGGLSVSDVLAITGSDSGRLTIDGDAEDSVELASADGWSTNGIVVDGHLVYTNTSSGVTL
;
A
#
# COMPACT_ATOMS: atom_id res chain seq x y z
N THR A 1 -9.60 -18.29 0.48
CA THR A 1 -10.55 -17.60 -0.44
C THR A 1 -11.14 -16.39 0.26
N GLY A 2 -11.52 -15.37 -0.48
CA GLY A 2 -12.20 -14.16 0.04
C GLY A 2 -11.28 -13.02 0.46
N LEU A 3 -9.97 -13.12 0.24
CA LEU A 3 -9.00 -12.08 0.61
C LEU A 3 -8.60 -11.18 -0.57
N GLY A 4 -8.96 -11.52 -1.81
CA GLY A 4 -8.49 -10.82 -3.00
C GLY A 4 -6.96 -10.85 -3.17
N ALA A 5 -6.43 -10.18 -4.18
CA ALA A 5 -5.00 -10.25 -4.58
C ALA A 5 -4.00 -9.58 -3.60
N PHE A 6 -4.44 -9.02 -2.49
CA PHE A 6 -3.66 -8.07 -1.69
C PHE A 6 -3.56 -8.42 -0.22
N ALA A 7 -3.58 -9.70 0.12
CA ALA A 7 -3.33 -10.14 1.49
C ALA A 7 -1.84 -10.42 1.70
N ALA A 8 -1.30 -9.93 2.81
CA ALA A 8 0.01 -10.30 3.33
C ALA A 8 -0.15 -11.17 4.56
N PHE A 9 0.74 -12.15 4.71
CA PHE A 9 0.68 -13.13 5.79
C PHE A 9 1.91 -13.00 6.67
N TYR A 10 1.73 -13.12 7.97
CA TYR A 10 2.76 -12.92 8.97
C TYR A 10 2.82 -14.10 9.94
N ASP A 11 4.03 -14.45 10.39
CA ASP A 11 4.31 -15.27 11.54
C ASP A 11 4.68 -14.32 12.69
N GLY A 12 3.73 -14.04 13.56
CA GLY A 12 3.87 -12.96 14.53
C GLY A 12 4.09 -11.60 13.86
N SER A 13 5.33 -11.07 13.92
CA SER A 13 5.71 -9.80 13.27
C SER A 13 6.43 -9.97 11.93
N ASP A 14 6.79 -11.20 11.56
CA ASP A 14 7.64 -11.46 10.41
C ASP A 14 6.79 -11.76 9.17
N LEU A 15 7.04 -11.02 8.09
CA LEU A 15 6.36 -11.24 6.81
C LEU A 15 6.73 -12.60 6.24
N LEU A 16 5.73 -13.43 5.95
CA LEU A 16 5.94 -14.74 5.35
C LEU A 16 6.34 -14.60 3.88
N THR A 17 7.44 -15.24 3.52
CA THR A 17 7.90 -15.40 2.14
C THR A 17 7.44 -16.74 1.56
N GLY A 18 7.34 -16.84 0.23
CA GLY A 18 6.88 -18.08 -0.42
C GLY A 18 5.35 -18.24 -0.45
N VAL A 19 4.63 -17.14 -0.27
CA VAL A 19 3.20 -17.08 -0.49
C VAL A 19 2.92 -16.95 -1.98
N SER A 20 2.02 -17.77 -2.52
CA SER A 20 1.53 -17.66 -3.90
C SER A 20 0.04 -17.42 -3.92
N TYR A 21 -0.43 -16.63 -4.89
CA TYR A 21 -1.83 -16.31 -5.09
C TYR A 21 -2.31 -16.82 -6.46
N ASP A 22 -3.43 -17.52 -6.45
CA ASP A 22 -4.15 -17.92 -7.66
C ASP A 22 -5.42 -17.07 -7.79
N GLU A 23 -5.39 -16.16 -8.75
CA GLU A 23 -6.49 -15.22 -9.01
C GLU A 23 -7.78 -15.95 -9.48
N ALA A 24 -7.65 -17.04 -10.23
CA ALA A 24 -8.81 -17.76 -10.75
C ALA A 24 -9.64 -18.46 -9.64
N SER A 25 -9.00 -18.87 -8.57
CA SER A 25 -9.64 -19.54 -7.43
C SER A 25 -9.72 -18.64 -6.19
N ASP A 26 -9.19 -17.41 -6.24
CA ASP A 26 -9.02 -16.51 -5.10
C ASP A 26 -8.38 -17.25 -3.90
N THR A 27 -7.26 -17.93 -4.16
CA THR A 27 -6.64 -18.81 -3.17
C THR A 27 -5.17 -18.47 -2.97
N TYR A 28 -4.79 -18.28 -1.71
CA TYR A 28 -3.40 -18.20 -1.31
C TYR A 28 -2.88 -19.58 -0.91
N THR A 29 -1.66 -19.88 -1.31
CA THR A 29 -0.93 -21.08 -0.87
C THR A 29 0.32 -20.64 -0.14
N ILE A 30 0.49 -21.12 1.09
CA ILE A 30 1.65 -20.89 1.94
C ILE A 30 2.28 -22.25 2.20
N ALA A 31 3.50 -22.46 1.72
CA ALA A 31 4.20 -23.74 1.89
C ALA A 31 5.23 -23.65 3.01
N GLY A 32 5.43 -24.77 3.70
CA GLY A 32 6.52 -24.92 4.65
C GLY A 32 6.28 -24.29 6.03
N LEU A 33 5.03 -23.95 6.38
CA LEU A 33 4.70 -23.47 7.72
C LEU A 33 4.98 -24.55 8.77
N SER A 34 5.64 -24.17 9.87
CA SER A 34 5.70 -24.97 11.08
C SER A 34 4.37 -24.90 11.84
N GLN A 35 4.17 -25.77 12.83
CA GLN A 35 2.98 -25.70 13.68
C GLN A 35 2.95 -24.39 14.47
N ASP A 36 4.10 -23.93 14.97
CA ASP A 36 4.20 -22.69 15.73
C ASP A 36 3.85 -21.48 14.85
N ALA A 37 4.36 -21.45 13.61
CA ALA A 37 4.02 -20.39 12.63
C ALA A 37 2.53 -20.41 12.22
N LEU A 38 1.89 -21.57 12.25
CA LEU A 38 0.45 -21.67 11.98
C LEU A 38 -0.39 -21.13 13.14
N ASP A 39 0.08 -21.32 14.38
CA ASP A 39 -0.61 -20.82 15.59
C ASP A 39 -0.53 -19.31 15.72
N ASP A 40 0.55 -18.69 15.20
CA ASP A 40 0.78 -17.23 15.20
C ASP A 40 0.47 -16.57 13.84
N LEU A 41 -0.18 -17.30 12.92
CA LEU A 41 -0.48 -16.81 11.57
C LEU A 41 -1.38 -15.58 11.58
N GLY A 42 -0.84 -14.46 11.18
CA GLY A 42 -1.54 -13.21 10.97
C GLY A 42 -1.81 -12.94 9.49
N VAL A 43 -2.89 -12.24 9.21
CA VAL A 43 -3.27 -11.79 7.87
C VAL A 43 -3.52 -10.30 7.90
N VAL A 44 -2.87 -9.56 7.02
CA VAL A 44 -3.19 -8.16 6.73
C VAL A 44 -3.71 -8.09 5.31
N GLN A 45 -4.87 -7.52 5.14
CA GLN A 45 -5.47 -7.28 3.84
C GLN A 45 -5.44 -5.79 3.54
N ALA A 46 -5.06 -5.41 2.32
CA ALA A 46 -5.15 -4.03 1.90
C ALA A 46 -6.61 -3.54 1.89
N ALA A 47 -6.78 -2.29 2.25
CA ALA A 47 -8.08 -1.70 2.52
C ALA A 47 -9.07 -1.70 1.33
N SER A 48 -8.57 -1.82 0.09
CA SER A 48 -9.40 -1.77 -1.13
C SER A 48 -10.45 -2.86 -1.25
N ALA A 49 -10.20 -4.01 -0.66
CA ALA A 49 -11.18 -5.09 -0.65
C ALA A 49 -12.30 -4.87 0.38
N LEU A 50 -12.22 -3.81 1.19
CA LEU A 50 -12.98 -3.68 2.42
C LEU A 50 -13.80 -2.41 2.54
N VAL A 51 -13.64 -1.44 1.63
CA VAL A 51 -14.29 -0.15 1.86
C VAL A 51 -14.96 0.42 0.63
N ASP A 52 -16.18 0.05 0.41
CA ASP A 52 -17.18 1.09 0.20
C ASP A 52 -17.34 1.79 1.57
N GLN A 53 -16.89 3.02 1.70
CA GLN A 53 -16.85 3.79 2.96
C GLN A 53 -18.20 3.95 3.68
N ASN A 54 -19.26 3.39 3.12
CA ASN A 54 -20.62 3.40 3.67
C ASN A 54 -21.17 2.03 4.07
N SER A 55 -20.43 0.95 3.81
CA SER A 55 -20.85 -0.39 4.23
C SER A 55 -19.82 -1.01 5.15
N VAL A 56 -20.04 -0.92 6.44
CA VAL A 56 -19.45 -1.87 7.39
C VAL A 56 -20.01 -3.23 7.05
N SER A 57 -19.40 -3.95 6.13
CA SER A 57 -19.82 -5.32 5.88
C SER A 57 -19.36 -6.17 7.06
N ALA A 58 -20.27 -6.90 7.62
CA ALA A 58 -20.01 -7.93 8.61
C ALA A 58 -18.89 -8.84 8.10
N GLY A 59 -17.91 -9.12 8.95
CA GLY A 59 -16.63 -9.78 8.77
C GLY A 59 -16.46 -10.66 7.53
N THR A 60 -15.36 -10.45 6.83
CA THR A 60 -14.99 -11.27 5.67
C THR A 60 -14.79 -12.72 6.11
N GLN A 61 -15.47 -13.65 5.47
CA GLN A 61 -15.31 -15.09 5.70
C GLN A 61 -14.07 -15.57 4.95
N VAL A 62 -13.12 -16.13 5.68
CA VAL A 62 -11.91 -16.75 5.12
C VAL A 62 -11.92 -18.23 5.43
N THR A 63 -11.80 -19.05 4.40
CA THR A 63 -11.67 -20.50 4.58
C THR A 63 -10.20 -20.88 4.56
N VAL A 64 -9.71 -21.43 5.66
CA VAL A 64 -8.36 -21.98 5.80
C VAL A 64 -8.42 -23.49 5.64
N THR A 65 -7.58 -24.02 4.73
CA THR A 65 -7.42 -25.46 4.53
C THR A 65 -5.95 -25.83 4.76
N ALA A 66 -5.71 -26.72 5.66
CA ALA A 66 -4.37 -27.22 5.99
C ALA A 66 -4.25 -28.72 5.67
N TRP A 67 -3.07 -29.10 5.20
CA TRP A 67 -2.68 -30.50 4.99
C TRP A 67 -1.16 -30.63 5.06
N THR A 68 -0.68 -31.84 5.30
CA THR A 68 0.75 -32.16 5.26
C THR A 68 1.08 -32.96 4.01
N VAL A 69 2.30 -32.78 3.51
CA VAL A 69 2.82 -33.56 2.38
C VAL A 69 4.03 -34.35 2.87
N GLU A 70 4.01 -35.66 2.71
CA GLU A 70 5.15 -36.50 3.04
C GLU A 70 6.31 -36.24 2.07
N SER A 71 7.47 -35.87 2.60
CA SER A 71 8.65 -35.55 1.78
C SER A 71 9.22 -36.75 1.02
N ALA A 72 8.90 -37.96 1.48
CA ALA A 72 9.45 -39.19 0.88
C ALA A 72 8.72 -39.67 -0.38
N ASN A 73 7.43 -39.43 -0.48
CA ASN A 73 6.59 -39.96 -1.58
C ASN A 73 5.62 -38.92 -2.16
N GLY A 74 5.52 -37.73 -1.54
CA GLY A 74 4.60 -36.68 -1.97
C GLY A 74 3.13 -36.95 -1.63
N GLU A 75 2.83 -37.96 -0.77
CA GLU A 75 1.44 -38.21 -0.37
C GLU A 75 0.92 -37.10 0.55
N GLU A 76 -0.31 -36.66 0.29
CA GLU A 76 -1.00 -35.65 1.08
C GLU A 76 -1.83 -36.30 2.20
N SER A 77 -1.83 -35.68 3.38
CA SER A 77 -2.78 -36.05 4.44
C SER A 77 -4.21 -35.65 4.06
N ALA A 78 -5.17 -36.13 4.85
CA ALA A 78 -6.53 -35.58 4.76
C ALA A 78 -6.51 -34.07 5.02
N ARG A 79 -7.23 -33.31 4.19
CA ARG A 79 -7.35 -31.87 4.34
C ARG A 79 -8.28 -31.52 5.49
N VAL A 80 -7.85 -30.60 6.33
CA VAL A 80 -8.66 -30.03 7.41
C VAL A 80 -9.02 -28.62 7.02
N THR A 81 -10.31 -28.32 7.01
CA THR A 81 -10.82 -26.99 6.62
C THR A 81 -11.49 -26.33 7.82
N LYS A 82 -11.23 -25.03 8.01
CA LYS A 82 -11.86 -24.20 9.02
C LYS A 82 -12.21 -22.84 8.43
N ASP A 83 -13.43 -22.40 8.66
CA ASP A 83 -13.86 -21.05 8.33
C ASP A 83 -13.51 -20.11 9.49
N LEU A 84 -12.89 -19.00 9.17
CA LEU A 84 -12.55 -17.90 10.06
C LEU A 84 -13.31 -16.67 9.64
N THR A 85 -13.79 -15.92 10.60
CA THR A 85 -14.33 -14.57 10.35
C THR A 85 -13.23 -13.57 10.69
N LEU A 86 -12.82 -12.76 9.71
CA LEU A 86 -11.94 -11.63 9.95
C LEU A 86 -12.80 -10.44 10.32
N ASP A 87 -12.67 -9.96 11.54
CA ASP A 87 -13.20 -8.66 11.92
C ASP A 87 -12.24 -7.60 11.39
N VAL A 88 -12.61 -7.04 10.23
CA VAL A 88 -11.83 -5.95 9.66
C VAL A 88 -12.40 -4.65 10.20
N THR A 89 -11.62 -3.96 10.99
CA THR A 89 -11.91 -2.57 11.35
C THR A 89 -11.40 -1.71 10.19
N PRO A 90 -12.27 -1.01 9.45
CA PRO A 90 -11.79 -0.10 8.42
C PRO A 90 -10.86 0.92 9.06
N VAL A 91 -9.68 1.12 8.48
CA VAL A 91 -8.79 2.21 8.87
C VAL A 91 -9.45 3.50 8.42
N LEU A 92 -10.25 4.09 9.29
CA LEU A 92 -10.77 5.43 9.06
C LEU A 92 -9.61 6.41 9.25
N THR A 93 -9.38 7.25 8.25
CA THR A 93 -8.49 8.39 8.39
C THR A 93 -8.93 9.26 9.56
N THR A 94 -7.97 9.65 10.37
CA THR A 94 -8.22 10.41 11.60
C THR A 94 -7.92 11.91 11.40
N THR A 95 -7.77 12.66 12.45
CA THR A 95 -7.21 14.02 12.44
C THR A 95 -5.80 14.04 13.01
N ALA A 96 -5.17 12.88 13.11
CA ALA A 96 -3.79 12.68 13.51
C ALA A 96 -2.99 12.16 12.31
N ASN A 97 -1.70 11.99 12.44
CA ASN A 97 -0.86 11.43 11.39
C ASN A 97 -1.24 9.97 11.14
N ASP A 98 -1.66 9.66 9.94
CA ASP A 98 -2.05 8.32 9.51
C ASP A 98 -1.00 7.73 8.56
N ASN A 99 -0.77 6.41 8.67
CA ASN A 99 0.04 5.66 7.69
C ASN A 99 -0.89 4.69 6.97
N LEU A 100 -1.01 4.88 5.67
CA LEU A 100 -1.97 4.19 4.83
C LEU A 100 -1.24 3.48 3.68
N ILE A 101 -1.80 2.40 3.18
CA ILE A 101 -1.33 1.76 1.94
C ILE A 101 -2.35 2.08 0.86
N TRP A 102 -1.86 2.62 -0.26
CA TRP A 102 -2.74 2.92 -1.38
C TRP A 102 -3.04 1.65 -2.18
N ASP A 103 -4.28 1.50 -2.50
CA ASP A 103 -4.82 0.34 -3.21
C ASP A 103 -5.57 0.71 -4.49
N GLY A 104 -5.44 1.98 -4.91
CA GLY A 104 -6.16 2.51 -6.06
C GLY A 104 -7.47 3.20 -5.71
N ASP A 105 -7.86 3.20 -4.45
CA ASP A 105 -9.09 3.87 -3.99
C ASP A 105 -8.83 5.30 -3.50
N ALA A 106 -9.89 6.07 -3.37
CA ALA A 106 -9.81 7.44 -2.88
C ALA A 106 -9.49 7.49 -1.39
N ILE A 107 -8.46 8.26 -1.02
CA ILE A 107 -8.04 8.48 0.36
C ILE A 107 -8.09 9.98 0.66
N ASN A 108 -8.63 10.33 1.83
CA ASN A 108 -8.56 11.68 2.38
C ASN A 108 -7.95 11.63 3.78
N GLY A 109 -6.68 12.04 3.93
CA GLY A 109 -5.95 12.07 5.20
C GLY A 109 -6.58 12.98 6.24
N ARG A 110 -7.31 14.04 5.84
CA ARG A 110 -7.96 15.05 6.66
C ARG A 110 -6.98 16.04 7.27
N ALA A 111 -6.63 15.91 8.54
CA ALA A 111 -5.72 16.81 9.25
C ALA A 111 -4.63 15.96 9.90
N GLY A 112 -3.41 16.42 9.80
CA GLY A 112 -2.24 15.70 10.29
C GLY A 112 -1.09 15.84 9.31
N THR A 113 -0.14 14.95 9.40
CA THR A 113 0.84 14.66 8.36
C THR A 113 0.62 13.21 7.98
N ASP A 114 -0.02 13.00 6.85
CA ASP A 114 -0.49 11.69 6.45
C ASP A 114 0.42 11.10 5.39
N THR A 115 0.75 9.82 5.55
CA THR A 115 1.62 9.07 4.65
C THR A 115 0.81 8.03 3.90
N VAL A 116 0.98 8.00 2.59
CA VAL A 116 0.43 6.95 1.72
C VAL A 116 1.59 6.20 1.08
N ALA A 117 1.71 4.92 1.41
CA ALA A 117 2.68 4.03 0.80
C ALA A 117 2.09 3.39 -0.46
N LEU A 118 2.88 3.37 -1.54
CA LEU A 118 2.57 2.58 -2.73
C LEU A 118 2.82 1.09 -2.43
N ARG A 119 2.33 0.23 -3.31
CA ARG A 119 2.59 -1.21 -3.20
C ARG A 119 3.88 -1.60 -3.91
N TYR A 120 4.30 -2.83 -3.65
CA TYR A 120 5.48 -3.43 -4.28
C TYR A 120 5.49 -3.30 -5.81
N GLY A 121 6.51 -2.62 -6.36
CA GLY A 121 6.75 -2.52 -7.80
C GLY A 121 5.64 -1.80 -8.58
N GLU A 122 4.94 -0.88 -7.96
CA GLU A 122 3.79 -0.21 -8.56
C GLU A 122 4.21 0.99 -9.42
N ASN A 123 3.62 1.07 -10.62
CA ASN A 123 3.74 2.23 -11.50
C ASN A 123 2.41 2.98 -11.49
N VAL A 124 2.42 4.19 -10.98
CA VAL A 124 1.20 4.99 -10.80
C VAL A 124 1.24 6.23 -11.68
N ASP A 125 0.12 6.52 -12.35
CA ASP A 125 -0.03 7.77 -13.07
C ASP A 125 -0.29 8.93 -12.09
N HIS A 126 0.39 10.06 -12.28
CA HIS A 126 0.22 11.25 -11.43
C HIS A 126 -1.23 11.72 -11.34
N GLN A 127 -2.03 11.54 -12.41
CA GLN A 127 -3.43 11.96 -12.46
C GLN A 127 -4.31 11.10 -11.53
N ASP A 128 -3.99 9.82 -11.40
CA ASP A 128 -4.70 8.94 -10.47
C ASP A 128 -4.44 9.39 -9.03
N LEU A 129 -3.17 9.67 -8.67
CA LEU A 129 -2.83 10.23 -7.36
C LEU A 129 -3.55 11.56 -7.11
N ALA A 130 -3.49 12.49 -8.06
CA ALA A 130 -4.14 13.79 -7.93
C ALA A 130 -5.67 13.75 -7.91
N THR A 131 -6.28 12.70 -8.45
CA THR A 131 -7.73 12.51 -8.44
C THR A 131 -8.21 11.84 -7.15
N LEU A 132 -7.46 10.88 -6.64
CA LEU A 132 -7.90 9.98 -5.58
C LEU A 132 -7.36 10.37 -4.20
N LEU A 133 -6.21 11.06 -4.12
CA LEU A 133 -5.62 11.45 -2.84
C LEU A 133 -5.97 12.89 -2.48
N ARG A 134 -6.25 13.14 -1.20
CA ARG A 134 -6.50 14.45 -0.62
C ARG A 134 -5.90 14.55 0.78
N ASN A 135 -5.33 15.71 1.09
CA ASN A 135 -4.70 15.99 2.40
C ASN A 135 -3.66 14.91 2.76
N ILE A 136 -2.76 14.65 1.82
CA ILE A 136 -1.65 13.72 1.97
C ILE A 136 -0.35 14.51 1.79
N GLU A 137 0.54 14.44 2.77
CA GLU A 137 1.81 15.19 2.80
C GLU A 137 3.01 14.33 2.45
N VAL A 138 2.87 13.00 2.54
CA VAL A 138 3.97 12.07 2.25
C VAL A 138 3.48 10.93 1.34
N LEU A 139 4.20 10.70 0.25
CA LEU A 139 4.09 9.50 -0.57
C LEU A 139 5.32 8.63 -0.30
N ASP A 140 5.12 7.41 0.15
CA ASP A 140 6.18 6.46 0.44
C ASP A 140 6.27 5.42 -0.68
N LEU A 141 7.35 5.52 -1.45
CA LEU A 141 7.72 4.60 -2.52
C LEU A 141 8.75 3.56 -2.03
N SER A 142 9.32 3.74 -0.81
CA SER A 142 10.43 2.93 -0.30
C SER A 142 10.07 1.47 0.03
N VAL A 143 8.82 1.07 -0.21
CA VAL A 143 8.43 -0.34 -0.18
C VAL A 143 9.25 -1.13 -1.20
N PRO A 144 9.62 -2.40 -0.91
CA PRO A 144 10.49 -3.16 -1.80
C PRO A 144 10.01 -3.22 -3.25
N GLY A 145 10.91 -3.05 -4.21
CA GLY A 145 10.65 -3.08 -5.66
C GLY A 145 10.67 -1.68 -6.28
N ALA A 146 10.96 -1.63 -7.57
CA ALA A 146 11.00 -0.37 -8.31
C ALA A 146 9.60 0.22 -8.45
N ASN A 147 9.31 1.25 -7.68
CA ASN A 147 8.07 2.01 -7.74
C ASN A 147 8.26 3.26 -8.61
N SER A 148 7.22 3.70 -9.29
CA SER A 148 7.34 4.93 -10.07
C SER A 148 6.07 5.76 -10.10
N ILE A 149 6.25 7.08 -10.11
CA ILE A 149 5.19 8.05 -10.45
C ILE A 149 5.48 8.54 -11.86
N THR A 150 4.58 8.26 -12.77
CA THR A 150 4.74 8.52 -14.21
C THR A 150 3.80 9.61 -14.71
N GLY A 151 4.02 10.09 -15.95
CA GLY A 151 3.17 11.04 -16.64
C GLY A 151 3.46 12.51 -16.34
N GLY A 152 4.34 12.79 -15.39
CA GLY A 152 4.79 14.13 -15.08
C GLY A 152 3.99 14.84 -13.99
N LEU A 153 4.38 14.60 -12.73
CA LEU A 153 3.78 15.23 -11.55
C LEU A 153 3.87 16.76 -11.65
N SER A 154 2.72 17.40 -11.70
CA SER A 154 2.59 18.84 -11.86
C SER A 154 2.39 19.59 -10.53
N VAL A 155 2.54 20.91 -10.56
CA VAL A 155 2.19 21.77 -9.40
C VAL A 155 0.73 21.61 -9.00
N SER A 156 -0.17 21.50 -9.98
CA SER A 156 -1.60 21.32 -9.70
C SER A 156 -1.90 19.98 -9.03
N ASP A 157 -1.15 18.93 -9.35
CA ASP A 157 -1.30 17.63 -8.72
C ASP A 157 -0.84 17.67 -7.27
N VAL A 158 0.31 18.29 -6.99
CA VAL A 158 0.80 18.47 -5.62
C VAL A 158 -0.22 19.23 -4.77
N LEU A 159 -0.79 20.33 -5.29
CA LEU A 159 -1.83 21.08 -4.59
C LEU A 159 -3.11 20.24 -4.38
N ALA A 160 -3.48 19.43 -5.36
CA ALA A 160 -4.64 18.55 -5.24
C ALA A 160 -4.43 17.45 -4.20
N ILE A 161 -3.25 16.83 -4.19
CA ILE A 161 -2.89 15.76 -3.24
C ILE A 161 -2.82 16.31 -1.82
N THR A 162 -2.10 17.43 -1.61
CA THR A 162 -1.91 17.99 -0.27
C THR A 162 -3.12 18.76 0.25
N GLY A 163 -4.08 19.10 -0.60
CA GLY A 163 -5.25 19.88 -0.21
C GLY A 163 -4.92 21.28 0.33
N SER A 164 -3.73 21.78 0.06
CA SER A 164 -3.16 22.99 0.66
C SER A 164 -2.71 23.99 -0.40
N ASP A 165 -3.01 25.26 -0.20
CA ASP A 165 -2.56 26.35 -1.06
C ASP A 165 -1.02 26.55 -1.02
N SER A 166 -0.34 26.01 -0.02
CA SER A 166 1.12 26.09 0.14
C SER A 166 1.84 24.80 -0.21
N GLY A 167 1.17 23.85 -0.80
CA GLY A 167 1.54 22.51 -1.17
C GLY A 167 3.00 22.12 -0.95
N ARG A 168 3.25 21.36 0.10
CA ARG A 168 4.50 20.62 0.29
C ARG A 168 4.19 19.15 0.27
N LEU A 169 4.70 18.44 -0.71
CA LEU A 169 4.63 17.00 -0.79
C LEU A 169 6.04 16.43 -0.59
N THR A 170 6.18 15.48 0.30
CA THR A 170 7.41 14.70 0.45
C THR A 170 7.24 13.37 -0.26
N ILE A 171 8.24 12.97 -1.01
CA ILE A 171 8.27 11.66 -1.65
C ILE A 171 9.49 10.90 -1.11
N ASP A 172 9.23 9.86 -0.34
CA ASP A 172 10.22 8.92 0.15
C ASP A 172 10.38 7.80 -0.88
N GLY A 173 11.61 7.51 -1.25
CA GLY A 173 11.92 6.44 -2.20
C GLY A 173 13.34 5.92 -2.01
N ASP A 174 13.62 4.81 -2.65
CA ASP A 174 14.96 4.23 -2.67
C ASP A 174 15.63 4.41 -4.06
N ALA A 175 16.77 3.75 -4.27
CA ALA A 175 17.56 3.92 -5.50
C ALA A 175 16.90 3.28 -6.75
N GLU A 176 15.89 2.45 -6.57
CA GLU A 176 15.16 1.76 -7.64
C GLU A 176 13.92 2.54 -8.06
N ASP A 177 13.50 3.51 -7.25
CA ASP A 177 12.29 4.30 -7.45
C ASP A 177 12.49 5.50 -8.37
N SER A 178 11.42 5.99 -8.95
CA SER A 178 11.48 7.16 -9.84
C SER A 178 10.22 8.00 -9.79
N VAL A 179 10.42 9.31 -10.01
CA VAL A 179 9.33 10.28 -10.13
C VAL A 179 9.56 11.13 -11.37
N GLU A 180 8.61 11.13 -12.28
CA GLU A 180 8.61 12.06 -13.42
C GLU A 180 7.96 13.37 -13.01
N LEU A 181 8.67 14.49 -13.20
CA LEU A 181 8.15 15.83 -12.96
C LEU A 181 7.70 16.48 -14.26
N ALA A 182 6.59 17.22 -14.22
CA ALA A 182 6.07 17.96 -15.37
C ALA A 182 7.08 19.04 -15.81
N SER A 183 7.68 18.85 -16.98
CA SER A 183 8.71 19.77 -17.51
C SER A 183 8.16 21.18 -17.80
N ALA A 184 6.85 21.29 -18.08
CA ALA A 184 6.19 22.58 -18.37
C ALA A 184 6.01 23.45 -17.11
N ASP A 185 6.04 22.88 -15.92
CA ASP A 185 5.74 23.57 -14.67
C ASP A 185 6.93 24.36 -14.10
N GLY A 186 8.11 24.19 -14.67
CA GLY A 186 9.30 24.92 -14.24
C GLY A 186 9.80 24.51 -12.85
N TRP A 187 9.69 23.24 -12.52
CA TRP A 187 10.35 22.66 -11.34
C TRP A 187 11.86 22.91 -11.39
N SER A 188 12.42 23.36 -10.31
CA SER A 188 13.85 23.64 -10.19
C SER A 188 14.38 23.16 -8.85
N THR A 189 15.62 22.69 -8.84
CA THR A 189 16.37 22.36 -7.62
C THR A 189 17.66 23.14 -7.58
N ASN A 190 18.06 23.60 -6.40
CA ASN A 190 19.38 24.20 -6.15
C ASN A 190 20.34 23.19 -5.49
N GLY A 191 19.96 21.91 -5.41
CA GLY A 191 20.74 20.86 -4.80
C GLY A 191 20.70 20.87 -3.26
N ILE A 192 19.81 21.66 -2.65
CA ILE A 192 19.64 21.63 -1.20
C ILE A 192 18.95 20.31 -0.81
N VAL A 193 19.54 19.66 0.21
CA VAL A 193 18.96 18.47 0.85
C VAL A 193 18.46 18.86 2.23
N VAL A 194 17.21 18.60 2.52
CA VAL A 194 16.55 18.82 3.81
C VAL A 194 16.03 17.49 4.32
N ASP A 195 16.46 17.11 5.50
CA ASP A 195 16.07 15.84 6.15
C ASP A 195 16.28 14.59 5.27
N GLY A 196 17.32 14.62 4.41
CA GLY A 196 17.64 13.54 3.49
C GLY A 196 17.01 13.65 2.10
N HIS A 197 16.09 14.58 1.88
CA HIS A 197 15.36 14.75 0.63
C HIS A 197 15.93 15.90 -0.22
N LEU A 198 16.02 15.68 -1.53
CA LEU A 198 16.37 16.73 -2.48
C LEU A 198 15.13 17.61 -2.73
N VAL A 199 15.27 18.91 -2.48
CA VAL A 199 14.16 19.85 -2.61
C VAL A 199 14.03 20.37 -4.03
N TYR A 200 12.86 20.19 -4.60
CA TYR A 200 12.39 20.88 -5.81
C TYR A 200 11.41 21.97 -5.44
N THR A 201 11.50 23.09 -6.11
CA THR A 201 10.61 24.24 -5.87
C THR A 201 10.06 24.75 -7.20
N ASN A 202 8.79 25.05 -7.22
CA ASN A 202 8.22 25.88 -8.27
C ASN A 202 8.25 27.33 -7.82
N THR A 203 9.04 28.17 -8.49
CA THR A 203 9.27 29.57 -8.08
C THR A 203 8.05 30.47 -8.28
N SER A 204 7.13 30.07 -9.14
CA SER A 204 5.93 30.88 -9.45
C SER A 204 4.81 30.69 -8.43
N SER A 205 4.66 29.47 -7.90
CA SER A 205 3.59 29.12 -6.95
C SER A 205 4.08 29.00 -5.51
N GLY A 206 5.39 28.79 -5.30
CA GLY A 206 5.96 28.47 -3.98
C GLY A 206 5.76 27.02 -3.54
N VAL A 207 5.17 26.17 -4.38
CA VAL A 207 5.01 24.74 -4.11
C VAL A 207 6.37 24.05 -4.04
N THR A 208 6.52 23.12 -3.11
CA THR A 208 7.74 22.34 -2.91
C THR A 208 7.48 20.83 -2.97
N LEU A 209 8.50 20.12 -3.42
CA LEU A 209 8.56 18.67 -3.48
C LEU A 209 9.85 18.21 -2.85
#